data_e4708c234d165e6d90194da97bb3f40c
#
_entry.id   e4708c234d165e6d90194da97bb3f40c
#
_cell.length_a   1.000
_cell.length_b   1.000
_cell.length_c   1.000
_cell.angle_alpha   90.00
_cell.angle_beta   90.00
_cell.angle_gamma   90.00
#
_symmetry.space_group_name_H-M   'P 1'
#
loop_
_entity.id
_entity.type
_entity.pdbx_description
1 polymer ?
#
loop_
_entity_poly.entity_id
_entity_poly.type
_entity_poly.pdbx_seq_one_letter_code
_entity_poly.pdbx_strand_id
1 'polypeptide(L)'
;MEQKDVVIIGGGPAGLAAAVELHKQGIRNMIILEREAMLGGILRQCIHDGFGLGRFGESLSGPEYAQAFIDEVNKREIPYETSATVLSLTEDRVVTASTRSGLRQYQAKAVVLAMGCKERSRGALGIPGERPAGVFTAGTAQAYMNLYNRMPGKEVVILGSGDIGMIMARRMTLEGAHVQAVFELMPYPSGLPRNIVQCLDDYNIPLYLSHTVTGIHGRDRLTGVTISEVDANRRPIPGTEKEYKCDTLILSVGLIPENKLLEDAGIAIDPHTNGAVVDENLQTNVPGVFSAGNVLHVHDLVDFVSMESEALARHAAAYVEGKGIDPCTLDVKCGEGVGHTIPQKVSGKNDFSLSLRVRNHYRDCRIVVRQNGVEVAAKKMKKAITAEMIQFEVSAAKLQETGALEVSVE
;
A
#
# COMPACT_ATOMS: atom_id res chain seq x y z
N MET A 1 -17.92 -9.74 -25.78
CA MET A 1 -17.15 -8.64 -25.13
C MET A 1 -18.13 -7.52 -24.78
N GLU A 2 -18.18 -7.14 -23.52
CA GLU A 2 -19.11 -6.13 -22.98
C GLU A 2 -18.43 -4.75 -22.98
N GLN A 3 -19.16 -3.70 -23.43
CA GLN A 3 -18.63 -2.33 -23.45
C GLN A 3 -18.86 -1.65 -22.11
N LYS A 4 -17.82 -1.04 -21.54
CA LYS A 4 -17.90 -0.25 -20.30
C LYS A 4 -17.23 1.11 -20.48
N ASP A 5 -17.77 2.13 -19.83
CA ASP A 5 -17.06 3.40 -19.71
C ASP A 5 -15.86 3.24 -18.78
N VAL A 6 -16.06 2.61 -17.62
CA VAL A 6 -14.98 2.35 -16.66
C VAL A 6 -15.05 0.92 -16.10
N VAL A 7 -13.91 0.23 -16.08
CA VAL A 7 -13.72 -1.02 -15.32
C VAL A 7 -12.78 -0.73 -14.15
N ILE A 8 -13.23 -1.04 -12.94
CA ILE A 8 -12.46 -0.87 -11.71
C ILE A 8 -11.99 -2.26 -11.25
N ILE A 9 -10.68 -2.47 -11.15
CA ILE A 9 -10.08 -3.74 -10.73
C ILE A 9 -9.70 -3.65 -9.25
N GLY A 10 -10.47 -4.32 -8.40
CA GLY A 10 -10.36 -4.34 -6.96
C GLY A 10 -11.47 -3.59 -6.24
N GLY A 11 -12.16 -4.27 -5.33
CA GLY A 11 -13.27 -3.76 -4.50
C GLY A 11 -12.84 -3.40 -3.07
N GLY A 12 -11.57 -3.06 -2.87
CA GLY A 12 -11.03 -2.51 -1.61
C GLY A 12 -11.31 -0.99 -1.48
N PRO A 13 -10.75 -0.32 -0.45
CA PRO A 13 -11.03 1.10 -0.19
C PRO A 13 -10.74 2.01 -1.39
N ALA A 14 -9.67 1.75 -2.15
CA ALA A 14 -9.35 2.52 -3.35
C ALA A 14 -10.43 2.39 -4.43
N GLY A 15 -10.79 1.16 -4.80
CA GLY A 15 -11.77 0.92 -5.85
C GLY A 15 -13.19 1.37 -5.47
N LEU A 16 -13.57 1.20 -4.22
CA LEU A 16 -14.87 1.66 -3.70
C LEU A 16 -14.97 3.20 -3.72
N ALA A 17 -13.92 3.90 -3.25
CA ALA A 17 -13.88 5.37 -3.29
C ALA A 17 -13.91 5.90 -4.72
N ALA A 18 -13.12 5.28 -5.62
CA ALA A 18 -13.12 5.62 -7.03
C ALA A 18 -14.52 5.42 -7.68
N ALA A 19 -15.19 4.29 -7.41
CA ALA A 19 -16.50 3.99 -7.95
C ALA A 19 -17.57 5.02 -7.52
N VAL A 20 -17.60 5.34 -6.22
CA VAL A 20 -18.52 6.33 -5.67
C VAL A 20 -18.28 7.70 -6.31
N GLU A 21 -17.03 8.12 -6.45
CA GLU A 21 -16.69 9.42 -7.04
C GLU A 21 -16.99 9.44 -8.54
N LEU A 22 -16.64 8.42 -9.32
CA LEU A 22 -17.02 8.28 -10.73
C LEU A 22 -18.53 8.42 -10.93
N HIS A 23 -19.33 7.80 -10.05
CA HIS A 23 -20.77 7.93 -10.10
C HIS A 23 -21.24 9.37 -9.85
N LYS A 24 -20.61 10.11 -8.91
CA LYS A 24 -20.89 11.54 -8.67
C LYS A 24 -20.53 12.38 -9.89
N GLN A 25 -19.47 12.01 -10.62
CA GLN A 25 -19.05 12.67 -11.87
C GLN A 25 -19.93 12.30 -13.08
N GLY A 26 -21.00 11.53 -12.91
CA GLY A 26 -21.94 11.21 -13.98
C GLY A 26 -21.67 9.89 -14.71
N ILE A 27 -20.59 9.17 -14.43
CA ILE A 27 -20.30 7.87 -15.05
C ILE A 27 -21.26 6.82 -14.49
N ARG A 28 -22.02 6.15 -15.37
CA ARG A 28 -23.03 5.14 -15.00
C ARG A 28 -22.69 3.75 -15.52
N ASN A 29 -22.09 3.65 -16.70
CA ASN A 29 -21.72 2.39 -17.33
C ASN A 29 -20.34 1.92 -16.83
N MET A 30 -20.26 1.55 -15.56
CA MET A 30 -19.03 1.03 -14.93
C MET A 30 -19.28 -0.31 -14.24
N ILE A 31 -18.21 -0.99 -13.83
CA ILE A 31 -18.26 -2.20 -13.03
C ILE A 31 -17.04 -2.30 -12.13
N ILE A 32 -17.23 -2.79 -10.89
CA ILE A 32 -16.15 -3.17 -9.99
C ILE A 32 -15.96 -4.69 -10.10
N LEU A 33 -14.74 -5.15 -10.33
CA LEU A 33 -14.37 -6.57 -10.33
C LEU A 33 -13.55 -6.87 -9.07
N GLU A 34 -14.09 -7.73 -8.18
CA GLU A 34 -13.46 -8.10 -6.92
C GLU A 34 -13.20 -9.60 -6.88
N ARG A 35 -11.94 -10.01 -6.62
CA ARG A 35 -11.57 -11.43 -6.58
C ARG A 35 -12.11 -12.18 -5.35
N GLU A 36 -12.25 -11.49 -4.23
CA GLU A 36 -12.81 -12.08 -3.01
C GLU A 36 -14.34 -12.23 -3.11
N ALA A 37 -14.89 -12.98 -2.18
CA ALA A 37 -16.35 -13.21 -2.12
C ALA A 37 -17.14 -11.97 -1.64
N MET A 38 -16.47 -10.95 -1.12
CA MET A 38 -17.06 -9.74 -0.55
C MET A 38 -16.20 -8.51 -0.86
N LEU A 39 -16.84 -7.36 -1.00
CA LEU A 39 -16.19 -6.06 -1.08
C LEU A 39 -15.51 -5.68 0.25
N GLY A 40 -14.66 -4.64 0.24
CA GLY A 40 -14.00 -4.06 1.40
C GLY A 40 -12.50 -4.36 1.49
N GLY A 41 -12.00 -5.34 0.72
CA GLY A 41 -10.58 -5.67 0.64
C GLY A 41 -9.98 -5.99 2.01
N ILE A 42 -8.74 -5.54 2.23
CA ILE A 42 -7.96 -5.81 3.46
C ILE A 42 -8.60 -5.22 4.73
N LEU A 43 -9.41 -4.18 4.61
CA LEU A 43 -10.04 -3.52 5.76
C LEU A 43 -10.97 -4.45 6.53
N ARG A 44 -11.56 -5.46 5.88
CA ARG A 44 -12.43 -6.44 6.52
C ARG A 44 -11.80 -7.15 7.71
N GLN A 45 -10.49 -7.33 7.70
CA GLN A 45 -9.73 -7.97 8.77
C GLN A 45 -9.09 -7.01 9.76
N CYS A 46 -9.11 -5.70 9.49
CA CYS A 46 -8.49 -4.66 10.31
C CYS A 46 -9.48 -4.18 11.39
N ILE A 47 -9.74 -5.00 12.41
CA ILE A 47 -10.75 -4.73 13.44
C ILE A 47 -10.32 -3.71 14.52
N HIS A 48 -9.10 -3.18 14.44
CA HIS A 48 -8.63 -2.10 15.31
C HIS A 48 -9.13 -0.73 14.84
N ASP A 49 -9.16 0.25 15.74
CA ASP A 49 -9.59 1.61 15.49
C ASP A 49 -8.51 2.48 14.84
N GLY A 50 -8.92 3.68 14.40
CA GLY A 50 -8.03 4.73 13.90
C GLY A 50 -8.14 5.01 12.41
N PHE A 51 -9.12 4.41 11.74
CA PHE A 51 -9.48 4.71 10.35
C PHE A 51 -10.52 5.84 10.29
N GLY A 52 -10.51 6.64 9.24
CA GLY A 52 -11.57 7.60 8.95
C GLY A 52 -11.44 8.98 9.59
N LEU A 53 -10.45 9.22 10.43
CA LEU A 53 -10.27 10.50 11.10
C LEU A 53 -10.12 11.66 10.12
N GLY A 54 -9.36 11.46 9.03
CA GLY A 54 -9.17 12.47 7.99
C GLY A 54 -10.33 12.56 7.01
N ARG A 55 -10.98 11.44 6.70
CA ARG A 55 -12.00 11.36 5.65
C ARG A 55 -13.42 11.55 6.17
N PHE A 56 -13.75 11.00 7.35
CA PHE A 56 -15.09 11.01 7.94
C PHE A 56 -15.18 11.88 9.21
N GLY A 57 -14.05 12.29 9.79
CA GLY A 57 -14.01 13.01 11.07
C GLY A 57 -14.31 12.14 12.28
N GLU A 58 -14.35 10.81 12.10
CA GLU A 58 -14.68 9.82 13.11
C GLU A 58 -13.61 8.74 13.16
N SER A 59 -13.39 8.14 14.33
CA SER A 59 -12.50 6.99 14.48
C SER A 59 -13.30 5.71 14.27
N LEU A 60 -13.05 5.04 13.16
CA LEU A 60 -13.72 3.81 12.74
C LEU A 60 -12.76 2.62 12.82
N SER A 61 -13.30 1.41 12.92
CA SER A 61 -12.58 0.20 12.57
C SER A 61 -12.49 0.02 11.04
N GLY A 62 -11.60 -0.87 10.57
CA GLY A 62 -11.49 -1.15 9.15
C GLY A 62 -12.79 -1.64 8.49
N PRO A 63 -13.52 -2.60 9.09
CA PRO A 63 -14.83 -3.04 8.58
C PRO A 63 -15.86 -1.91 8.50
N GLU A 64 -15.96 -1.02 9.50
CA GLU A 64 -16.86 0.13 9.49
C GLU A 64 -16.50 1.11 8.38
N TYR A 65 -15.21 1.40 8.21
CA TYR A 65 -14.72 2.24 7.12
C TYR A 65 -15.09 1.67 5.75
N ALA A 66 -14.85 0.37 5.54
CA ALA A 66 -15.20 -0.30 4.30
C ALA A 66 -16.73 -0.29 4.07
N GLN A 67 -17.51 -0.54 5.13
CA GLN A 67 -18.97 -0.58 5.06
C GLN A 67 -19.57 0.76 4.65
N ALA A 68 -19.01 1.88 5.13
CA ALA A 68 -19.47 3.21 4.73
C ALA A 68 -19.40 3.42 3.19
N PHE A 69 -18.34 2.93 2.53
CA PHE A 69 -18.26 2.97 1.07
C PHE A 69 -19.13 1.92 0.37
N ILE A 70 -19.25 0.72 0.94
CA ILE A 70 -20.11 -0.34 0.40
C ILE A 70 -21.58 0.12 0.40
N ASP A 71 -22.03 0.78 1.45
CA ASP A 71 -23.38 1.32 1.54
C ASP A 71 -23.64 2.40 0.46
N GLU A 72 -22.64 3.27 0.20
CA GLU A 72 -22.74 4.25 -0.89
C GLU A 72 -22.76 3.59 -2.27
N VAL A 73 -21.99 2.52 -2.49
CA VAL A 73 -22.02 1.72 -3.73
C VAL A 73 -23.41 1.10 -3.93
N ASN A 74 -23.96 0.45 -2.91
CA ASN A 74 -25.27 -0.17 -2.94
C ASN A 74 -26.41 0.86 -3.14
N LYS A 75 -26.36 1.97 -2.40
CA LYS A 75 -27.34 3.07 -2.51
C LYS A 75 -27.39 3.69 -3.91
N ARG A 76 -26.26 3.71 -4.61
CA ARG A 76 -26.14 4.24 -5.97
C ARG A 76 -26.32 3.17 -7.03
N GLU A 77 -26.60 1.94 -6.64
CA GLU A 77 -26.75 0.79 -7.53
C GLU A 77 -25.56 0.61 -8.49
N ILE A 78 -24.33 0.89 -8.00
CA ILE A 78 -23.11 0.72 -8.79
C ILE A 78 -22.86 -0.77 -8.99
N PRO A 79 -22.76 -1.25 -10.24
CA PRO A 79 -22.57 -2.67 -10.52
C PRO A 79 -21.21 -3.17 -10.02
N TYR A 80 -21.21 -4.33 -9.38
CA TYR A 80 -19.99 -5.03 -9.02
C TYR A 80 -20.14 -6.55 -9.18
N GLU A 81 -19.03 -7.24 -9.40
CA GLU A 81 -18.98 -8.71 -9.43
C GLU A 81 -17.89 -9.18 -8.47
N THR A 82 -18.29 -9.99 -7.47
CA THR A 82 -17.38 -10.64 -6.52
C THR A 82 -17.01 -12.04 -7.00
N SER A 83 -15.95 -12.63 -6.46
CA SER A 83 -15.36 -13.87 -6.97
C SER A 83 -14.99 -13.75 -8.45
N ALA A 84 -14.58 -12.56 -8.87
CA ALA A 84 -14.18 -12.20 -10.22
C ALA A 84 -12.69 -11.86 -10.25
N THR A 85 -11.87 -12.82 -10.69
CA THR A 85 -10.42 -12.62 -10.78
C THR A 85 -10.05 -12.12 -12.16
N VAL A 86 -9.49 -10.92 -12.24
CA VAL A 86 -8.94 -10.38 -13.49
C VAL A 86 -7.67 -11.14 -13.84
N LEU A 87 -7.64 -11.71 -15.04
CA LEU A 87 -6.55 -12.55 -15.54
C LEU A 87 -5.60 -11.78 -16.45
N SER A 88 -6.12 -10.81 -17.22
CA SER A 88 -5.32 -9.99 -18.12
C SER A 88 -5.93 -8.61 -18.34
N LEU A 89 -5.06 -7.66 -18.61
CA LEU A 89 -5.33 -6.33 -19.12
C LEU A 89 -4.44 -6.10 -20.34
N THR A 90 -5.00 -5.55 -21.40
CA THR A 90 -4.24 -5.17 -22.62
C THR A 90 -4.06 -3.66 -22.71
N GLU A 91 -3.12 -3.21 -23.55
CA GLU A 91 -2.91 -1.78 -23.86
C GLU A 91 -4.17 -1.13 -24.44
N ASP A 92 -4.99 -1.89 -25.17
CA ASP A 92 -6.28 -1.43 -25.69
C ASP A 92 -7.41 -1.43 -24.66
N ARG A 93 -7.08 -1.67 -23.39
CA ARG A 93 -8.01 -1.70 -22.24
C ARG A 93 -9.07 -2.80 -22.32
N VAL A 94 -8.71 -3.94 -22.90
CA VAL A 94 -9.53 -5.16 -22.77
C VAL A 94 -9.18 -5.85 -21.46
N VAL A 95 -10.17 -5.98 -20.59
CA VAL A 95 -10.06 -6.67 -19.29
C VAL A 95 -10.71 -8.03 -19.42
N THR A 96 -9.94 -9.11 -19.15
CA THR A 96 -10.46 -10.49 -19.09
C THR A 96 -10.52 -10.95 -17.65
N ALA A 97 -11.68 -11.41 -17.21
CA ALA A 97 -11.90 -11.90 -15.86
C ALA A 97 -12.49 -13.31 -15.85
N SER A 98 -12.03 -14.14 -14.90
CA SER A 98 -12.65 -15.39 -14.51
C SER A 98 -13.68 -15.12 -13.43
N THR A 99 -14.93 -15.50 -13.67
CA THR A 99 -16.06 -15.28 -12.78
C THR A 99 -16.76 -16.60 -12.48
N ARG A 100 -17.71 -16.59 -11.55
CA ARG A 100 -18.52 -17.79 -11.25
C ARG A 100 -19.32 -18.28 -12.47
N SER A 101 -19.64 -17.40 -13.41
CA SER A 101 -20.37 -17.72 -14.65
C SER A 101 -19.46 -18.03 -15.84
N GLY A 102 -18.14 -18.12 -15.65
CA GLY A 102 -17.14 -18.39 -16.68
C GLY A 102 -16.29 -17.15 -17.01
N LEU A 103 -15.59 -17.21 -18.14
CA LEU A 103 -14.75 -16.10 -18.60
C LEU A 103 -15.62 -14.96 -19.14
N ARG A 104 -15.32 -13.74 -18.72
CA ARG A 104 -15.91 -12.50 -19.23
C ARG A 104 -14.83 -11.57 -19.76
N GLN A 105 -15.19 -10.81 -20.78
CA GLN A 105 -14.34 -9.80 -21.36
C GLN A 105 -15.06 -8.47 -21.43
N TYR A 106 -14.36 -7.42 -21.00
CA TYR A 106 -14.84 -6.05 -20.99
C TYR A 106 -13.92 -5.18 -21.85
N GLN A 107 -14.48 -4.43 -22.78
CA GLN A 107 -13.78 -3.34 -23.45
C GLN A 107 -14.10 -2.05 -22.70
N ALA A 108 -13.10 -1.44 -22.09
CA ALA A 108 -13.26 -0.23 -21.31
C ALA A 108 -12.77 1.02 -22.06
N LYS A 109 -13.42 2.18 -21.84
CA LYS A 109 -12.84 3.48 -22.21
C LYS A 109 -11.73 3.86 -21.21
N ALA A 110 -11.93 3.59 -19.91
CA ALA A 110 -10.91 3.74 -18.89
C ALA A 110 -10.88 2.55 -17.93
N VAL A 111 -9.70 2.25 -17.37
CA VAL A 111 -9.48 1.21 -16.35
C VAL A 111 -8.88 1.85 -15.11
N VAL A 112 -9.44 1.53 -13.94
CA VAL A 112 -8.89 1.92 -12.63
C VAL A 112 -8.24 0.70 -11.97
N LEU A 113 -6.95 0.80 -11.71
CA LEU A 113 -6.15 -0.21 -11.01
C LEU A 113 -6.19 0.07 -9.52
N ALA A 114 -6.85 -0.80 -8.75
CA ALA A 114 -7.05 -0.67 -7.30
C ALA A 114 -6.82 -2.02 -6.56
N MET A 115 -5.92 -2.87 -7.09
CA MET A 115 -5.69 -4.23 -6.62
C MET A 115 -4.92 -4.32 -5.30
N GLY A 116 -4.41 -3.20 -4.79
CA GLY A 116 -3.66 -3.15 -3.55
C GLY A 116 -2.26 -3.78 -3.67
N CYS A 117 -1.83 -4.43 -2.60
CA CYS A 117 -0.48 -4.99 -2.47
C CYS A 117 -0.54 -6.38 -1.83
N LYS A 118 0.56 -7.11 -1.92
CA LYS A 118 0.82 -8.37 -1.22
C LYS A 118 1.96 -8.20 -0.23
N GLU A 119 1.96 -9.00 0.82
CA GLU A 119 3.04 -9.01 1.80
C GLU A 119 4.27 -9.76 1.28
N ARG A 120 5.45 -9.32 1.69
CA ARG A 120 6.68 -10.07 1.46
C ARG A 120 6.65 -11.37 2.24
N SER A 121 6.72 -12.47 1.52
CA SER A 121 6.78 -13.80 2.10
C SER A 121 8.20 -14.19 2.52
N ARG A 122 8.31 -15.29 3.28
CA ARG A 122 9.59 -15.93 3.58
C ARG A 122 10.47 -16.14 2.33
N GLY A 123 9.86 -16.58 1.23
CA GLY A 123 10.56 -16.81 -0.03
C GLY A 123 11.16 -15.54 -0.62
N ALA A 124 10.44 -14.43 -0.54
CA ALA A 124 10.92 -13.12 -0.99
C ALA A 124 12.08 -12.58 -0.13
N LEU A 125 12.18 -13.00 1.14
CA LEU A 125 13.28 -12.64 2.05
C LEU A 125 14.48 -13.58 1.94
N GLY A 126 14.31 -14.76 1.34
CA GLY A 126 15.36 -15.76 1.26
C GLY A 126 15.80 -16.33 2.61
N ILE A 127 14.93 -16.31 3.65
CA ILE A 127 15.30 -16.83 5.00
C ILE A 127 15.61 -18.31 4.90
N PRO A 128 16.83 -18.74 5.32
CA PRO A 128 17.26 -20.14 5.25
C PRO A 128 16.52 -21.03 6.24
N GLY A 129 16.65 -22.34 6.06
CA GLY A 129 16.12 -23.37 6.94
C GLY A 129 14.96 -24.16 6.34
N GLU A 130 14.29 -24.93 7.18
CA GLU A 130 13.20 -25.83 6.83
C GLU A 130 11.91 -25.09 6.46
N ARG A 131 10.91 -25.81 5.94
CA ARG A 131 9.63 -25.23 5.51
C ARG A 131 8.43 -25.80 6.31
N PRO A 132 8.41 -25.64 7.63
CA PRO A 132 7.31 -26.12 8.46
C PRO A 132 6.06 -25.25 8.29
N ALA A 133 4.90 -25.76 8.72
CA ALA A 133 3.75 -24.92 9.06
C ALA A 133 4.10 -24.01 10.25
N GLY A 134 3.41 -22.86 10.39
CA GLY A 134 3.65 -21.91 11.50
C GLY A 134 4.40 -20.66 11.10
N VAL A 135 4.81 -20.52 9.83
CA VAL A 135 5.37 -19.28 9.29
C VAL A 135 4.31 -18.56 8.50
N PHE A 136 3.89 -17.38 8.97
CA PHE A 136 2.83 -16.57 8.38
C PHE A 136 3.31 -15.15 8.07
N THR A 137 2.72 -14.52 7.07
CA THR A 137 2.76 -13.06 6.99
C THR A 137 1.77 -12.46 7.98
N ALA A 138 1.99 -11.21 8.40
CA ALA A 138 1.18 -10.56 9.42
C ALA A 138 -0.31 -10.46 9.02
N GLY A 139 -0.59 -10.08 7.77
CA GLY A 139 -1.96 -10.02 7.25
C GLY A 139 -2.63 -11.39 7.13
N THR A 140 -1.86 -12.45 6.79
CA THR A 140 -2.39 -13.82 6.82
C THR A 140 -2.78 -14.24 8.24
N ALA A 141 -1.91 -13.98 9.24
CA ALA A 141 -2.21 -14.27 10.64
C ALA A 141 -3.43 -13.46 11.13
N GLN A 142 -3.52 -12.19 10.72
CA GLN A 142 -4.66 -11.33 11.00
C GLN A 142 -5.98 -11.89 10.43
N ALA A 143 -5.96 -12.36 9.18
CA ALA A 143 -7.14 -13.00 8.57
C ALA A 143 -7.56 -14.27 9.32
N TYR A 144 -6.60 -15.13 9.70
CA TYR A 144 -6.88 -16.33 10.50
C TYR A 144 -7.62 -15.99 11.79
N MET A 145 -7.17 -14.99 12.52
CA MET A 145 -7.77 -14.58 13.78
C MET A 145 -9.09 -13.84 13.59
N ASN A 146 -9.11 -12.83 12.74
CA ASN A 146 -10.19 -11.85 12.70
C ASN A 146 -11.34 -12.27 11.76
N LEU A 147 -11.06 -13.05 10.71
CA LEU A 147 -12.10 -13.54 9.78
C LEU A 147 -12.49 -14.99 10.04
N TYR A 148 -11.52 -15.82 10.46
CA TYR A 148 -11.78 -17.27 10.59
C TYR A 148 -11.82 -17.76 12.03
N ASN A 149 -11.60 -16.87 13.02
CA ASN A 149 -11.56 -17.20 14.45
C ASN A 149 -10.62 -18.38 14.77
N ARG A 150 -9.42 -18.35 14.16
CA ARG A 150 -8.40 -19.39 14.30
C ARG A 150 -7.09 -18.79 14.80
N MET A 151 -6.57 -19.34 15.88
CA MET A 151 -5.27 -18.94 16.43
C MET A 151 -4.12 -19.50 15.58
N PRO A 152 -3.18 -18.69 15.08
CA PRO A 152 -2.00 -19.16 14.33
C PRO A 152 -1.09 -20.05 15.15
N GLY A 153 -0.90 -19.74 16.43
CA GLY A 153 -0.13 -20.50 17.41
C GLY A 153 -0.05 -19.81 18.76
N LYS A 154 0.78 -20.33 19.68
CA LYS A 154 0.83 -19.88 21.07
C LYS A 154 2.16 -19.24 21.47
N GLU A 155 3.28 -19.75 20.99
CA GLU A 155 4.62 -19.21 21.23
C GLU A 155 5.10 -18.49 19.97
N VAL A 156 5.11 -17.15 19.99
CA VAL A 156 5.18 -16.32 18.80
C VAL A 156 6.44 -15.47 18.79
N VAL A 157 7.11 -15.46 17.64
CA VAL A 157 8.17 -14.50 17.31
C VAL A 157 7.69 -13.69 16.11
N ILE A 158 7.96 -12.38 16.11
CA ILE A 158 7.57 -11.49 15.01
C ILE A 158 8.84 -10.87 14.41
N LEU A 159 8.97 -10.91 13.09
CA LEU A 159 10.00 -10.22 12.33
C LEU A 159 9.39 -9.02 11.62
N GLY A 160 9.90 -7.83 11.91
CA GLY A 160 9.45 -6.54 11.41
C GLY A 160 8.56 -5.78 12.38
N SER A 161 8.91 -4.53 12.64
CA SER A 161 8.19 -3.60 13.52
C SER A 161 7.29 -2.63 12.75
N GLY A 162 6.84 -3.02 11.56
CA GLY A 162 5.79 -2.29 10.83
C GLY A 162 4.47 -2.34 11.59
N ASP A 163 3.54 -1.43 11.29
CA ASP A 163 2.29 -1.27 12.04
C ASP A 163 1.51 -2.57 12.18
N ILE A 164 1.37 -3.36 11.09
CA ILE A 164 0.64 -4.63 11.13
C ILE A 164 1.32 -5.63 12.07
N GLY A 165 2.65 -5.69 12.10
CA GLY A 165 3.40 -6.57 13.00
C GLY A 165 3.16 -6.24 14.47
N MET A 166 3.20 -4.95 14.82
CA MET A 166 2.93 -4.48 16.19
C MET A 166 1.46 -4.69 16.58
N ILE A 167 0.53 -4.39 15.68
CA ILE A 167 -0.90 -4.66 15.91
C ILE A 167 -1.16 -6.15 16.14
N MET A 168 -0.48 -7.01 15.38
CA MET A 168 -0.58 -8.46 15.56
C MET A 168 0.07 -8.94 16.86
N ALA A 169 1.19 -8.32 17.29
CA ALA A 169 1.77 -8.59 18.60
C ALA A 169 0.75 -8.38 19.72
N ARG A 170 0.13 -7.20 19.75
CA ARG A 170 -0.95 -6.89 20.68
C ARG A 170 -2.14 -7.85 20.54
N ARG A 171 -2.61 -8.07 19.30
CA ARG A 171 -3.81 -8.90 19.05
C ARG A 171 -3.61 -10.33 19.53
N MET A 172 -2.47 -10.95 19.24
CA MET A 172 -2.18 -12.32 19.67
C MET A 172 -2.04 -12.42 21.18
N THR A 173 -1.44 -11.43 21.82
CA THR A 173 -1.34 -11.38 23.29
C THR A 173 -2.71 -11.30 23.95
N LEU A 174 -3.62 -10.48 23.41
CA LEU A 174 -5.02 -10.38 23.89
C LEU A 174 -5.79 -11.69 23.78
N GLU A 175 -5.48 -12.53 22.79
CA GLU A 175 -6.08 -13.85 22.59
C GLU A 175 -5.33 -14.98 23.35
N GLY A 176 -4.37 -14.61 24.22
CA GLY A 176 -3.67 -15.54 25.11
C GLY A 176 -2.46 -16.23 24.52
N ALA A 177 -1.91 -15.76 23.38
CA ALA A 177 -0.59 -16.19 22.93
C ALA A 177 0.51 -15.45 23.70
N HIS A 178 1.66 -16.10 23.82
CA HIS A 178 2.88 -15.49 24.34
C HIS A 178 3.73 -14.97 23.18
N VAL A 179 3.75 -13.65 23.00
CA VAL A 179 4.62 -12.99 22.02
C VAL A 179 5.96 -12.71 22.69
N GLN A 180 6.97 -13.49 22.36
CA GLN A 180 8.29 -13.44 23.01
C GLN A 180 9.05 -12.16 22.70
N ALA A 181 9.00 -11.70 21.42
CA ALA A 181 9.64 -10.47 20.98
C ALA A 181 9.23 -10.09 19.56
N VAL A 182 9.46 -8.81 19.25
CA VAL A 182 9.50 -8.27 17.89
C VAL A 182 10.95 -7.96 17.53
N PHE A 183 11.40 -8.42 16.36
CA PHE A 183 12.75 -8.18 15.84
C PHE A 183 12.67 -7.27 14.62
N GLU A 184 13.52 -6.26 14.56
CA GLU A 184 13.56 -5.27 13.48
C GLU A 184 14.96 -5.20 12.87
N LEU A 185 15.01 -5.30 11.55
CA LEU A 185 16.26 -5.23 10.79
C LEU A 185 16.93 -3.84 10.88
N MET A 186 16.12 -2.80 10.94
CA MET A 186 16.60 -1.42 10.99
C MET A 186 17.04 -1.02 12.43
N PRO A 187 17.92 -0.01 12.57
CA PRO A 187 18.30 0.53 13.88
C PRO A 187 17.21 1.44 14.49
N TYR A 188 16.03 1.45 13.93
CA TYR A 188 14.84 2.20 14.38
C TYR A 188 13.57 1.43 14.00
N PRO A 189 12.44 1.65 14.73
CA PRO A 189 11.16 1.04 14.40
C PRO A 189 10.64 1.50 13.04
N SER A 190 9.98 0.60 12.30
CA SER A 190 9.47 0.86 10.95
C SER A 190 8.04 1.41 10.93
N GLY A 191 7.27 1.23 12.00
CA GLY A 191 5.88 1.68 12.12
C GLY A 191 5.71 2.98 12.90
N LEU A 192 4.46 3.38 13.08
CA LEU A 192 4.08 4.62 13.75
C LEU A 192 4.42 4.59 15.25
N PRO A 193 4.94 5.68 15.84
CA PRO A 193 5.31 5.74 17.26
C PRO A 193 4.17 5.37 18.23
N ARG A 194 2.92 5.72 17.89
CA ARG A 194 1.75 5.37 18.71
C ARG A 194 1.58 3.85 18.85
N ASN A 195 1.90 3.09 17.79
CA ASN A 195 1.75 1.64 17.79
C ASN A 195 2.85 0.96 18.62
N ILE A 196 4.03 1.57 18.77
CA ILE A 196 5.06 1.08 19.70
C ILE A 196 4.50 1.09 21.12
N VAL A 197 3.97 2.23 21.56
CA VAL A 197 3.39 2.36 22.91
C VAL A 197 2.21 1.41 23.09
N GLN A 198 1.19 1.52 22.23
CA GLN A 198 -0.09 0.82 22.40
C GLN A 198 -0.02 -0.69 22.14
N CYS A 199 0.94 -1.15 21.37
CA CYS A 199 1.02 -2.56 20.96
C CYS A 199 2.18 -3.33 21.60
N LEU A 200 3.25 -2.64 22.01
CA LEU A 200 4.43 -3.30 22.58
C LEU A 200 4.64 -2.89 24.05
N ASP A 201 4.79 -1.59 24.33
CA ASP A 201 5.10 -1.11 25.69
C ASP A 201 3.99 -1.46 26.70
N ASP A 202 2.71 -1.21 26.35
CA ASP A 202 1.55 -1.51 27.19
C ASP A 202 1.40 -3.03 27.51
N TYR A 203 2.02 -3.88 26.71
CA TYR A 203 1.98 -5.35 26.85
C TYR A 203 3.32 -5.97 27.27
N ASN A 204 4.34 -5.13 27.55
CA ASN A 204 5.69 -5.56 27.89
C ASN A 204 6.33 -6.50 26.85
N ILE A 205 6.03 -6.28 25.57
CA ILE A 205 6.61 -7.06 24.46
C ILE A 205 7.93 -6.41 24.04
N PRO A 206 9.08 -7.10 24.16
CA PRO A 206 10.38 -6.52 23.83
C PRO A 206 10.53 -6.29 22.32
N LEU A 207 11.13 -5.15 21.95
CA LEU A 207 11.52 -4.80 20.59
C LEU A 207 13.05 -4.79 20.49
N TYR A 208 13.60 -5.65 19.64
CA TYR A 208 15.03 -5.71 19.34
C TYR A 208 15.30 -5.13 17.97
N LEU A 209 16.03 -4.01 17.94
CA LEU A 209 16.47 -3.34 16.70
C LEU A 209 17.78 -3.93 16.20
N SER A 210 18.07 -3.77 14.90
CA SER A 210 19.26 -4.32 14.25
C SER A 210 19.38 -5.85 14.40
N HIS A 211 18.25 -6.55 14.29
CA HIS A 211 18.18 -8.01 14.37
C HIS A 211 17.37 -8.59 13.21
N THR A 212 17.70 -9.82 12.81
CA THR A 212 16.94 -10.53 11.77
C THR A 212 16.89 -12.04 12.05
N VAL A 213 15.93 -12.72 11.40
CA VAL A 213 15.83 -14.18 11.40
C VAL A 213 16.84 -14.75 10.40
N THR A 214 17.75 -15.59 10.88
CA THR A 214 18.81 -16.24 10.09
C THR A 214 18.60 -17.74 9.93
N GLY A 215 17.62 -18.34 10.63
CA GLY A 215 17.30 -19.76 10.50
C GLY A 215 15.88 -20.07 10.94
N ILE A 216 15.25 -21.05 10.27
CA ILE A 216 13.93 -21.58 10.60
C ILE A 216 14.06 -23.08 10.83
N HIS A 217 13.55 -23.56 11.98
CA HIS A 217 13.68 -24.93 12.46
C HIS A 217 12.31 -25.60 12.61
N GLY A 218 12.22 -26.87 12.23
CA GLY A 218 11.04 -27.70 12.37
C GLY A 218 10.60 -28.31 11.05
N ARG A 219 10.15 -29.55 11.11
CA ARG A 219 9.75 -30.33 9.93
C ARG A 219 8.28 -30.12 9.57
N ASP A 220 7.40 -30.59 10.41
CA ASP A 220 5.93 -30.52 10.17
C ASP A 220 5.37 -29.18 10.64
N ARG A 221 5.83 -28.75 11.81
CA ARG A 221 5.54 -27.43 12.39
C ARG A 221 6.82 -26.75 12.89
N LEU A 222 6.79 -25.43 12.92
CA LEU A 222 7.85 -24.61 13.48
C LEU A 222 8.13 -25.01 14.94
N THR A 223 9.40 -25.21 15.27
CA THR A 223 9.86 -25.51 16.63
C THR A 223 10.76 -24.41 17.19
N GLY A 224 11.24 -23.54 16.31
CA GLY A 224 12.07 -22.39 16.70
C GLY A 224 12.64 -21.65 15.52
N VAL A 225 13.26 -20.51 15.82
CA VAL A 225 13.98 -19.65 14.86
C VAL A 225 15.32 -19.26 15.44
N THR A 226 16.31 -19.05 14.57
CA THR A 226 17.58 -18.41 14.93
C THR A 226 17.51 -16.93 14.58
N ILE A 227 17.85 -16.08 15.53
CA ILE A 227 17.96 -14.63 15.40
C ILE A 227 19.42 -14.23 15.50
N SER A 228 19.85 -13.30 14.64
CA SER A 228 21.20 -12.72 14.72
C SER A 228 21.11 -11.20 14.72
N GLU A 229 22.09 -10.56 15.35
CA GLU A 229 22.34 -9.12 15.19
C GLU A 229 22.81 -8.84 13.76
N VAL A 230 22.60 -7.62 13.28
CA VAL A 230 23.07 -7.18 11.95
C VAL A 230 23.95 -5.94 12.06
N ASP A 231 24.94 -5.86 11.17
CA ASP A 231 25.82 -4.71 11.02
C ASP A 231 25.12 -3.52 10.33
N ALA A 232 25.86 -2.40 10.17
CA ALA A 232 25.37 -1.20 9.47
C ALA A 232 24.96 -1.46 8.01
N ASN A 233 25.47 -2.53 7.39
CA ASN A 233 25.09 -2.97 6.05
C ASN A 233 23.92 -3.98 6.05
N ARG A 234 23.31 -4.21 7.22
CA ARG A 234 22.21 -5.16 7.43
C ARG A 234 22.60 -6.61 7.17
N ARG A 235 23.86 -6.96 7.39
CA ARG A 235 24.37 -8.33 7.26
C ARG A 235 24.45 -8.96 8.65
N PRO A 236 24.02 -10.23 8.81
CA PRO A 236 24.14 -10.93 10.08
C PRO A 236 25.59 -10.99 10.59
N ILE A 237 25.78 -10.70 11.87
CA ILE A 237 27.08 -10.74 12.54
C ILE A 237 27.30 -12.16 13.07
N PRO A 238 28.32 -12.90 12.60
CA PRO A 238 28.61 -14.24 13.09
C PRO A 238 28.93 -14.26 14.59
N GLY A 239 28.41 -15.27 15.30
CA GLY A 239 28.61 -15.42 16.75
C GLY A 239 27.59 -14.71 17.63
N THR A 240 26.59 -14.04 17.01
CA THR A 240 25.47 -13.39 17.71
C THR A 240 24.18 -14.20 17.65
N GLU A 241 24.22 -15.40 17.06
CA GLU A 241 23.08 -16.28 16.86
C GLU A 241 22.45 -16.69 18.20
N LYS A 242 21.15 -16.49 18.33
CA LYS A 242 20.35 -16.89 19.46
C LYS A 242 19.10 -17.65 19.01
N GLU A 243 18.86 -18.80 19.61
CA GLU A 243 17.67 -19.60 19.33
C GLU A 243 16.48 -19.16 20.19
N TYR A 244 15.32 -19.01 19.53
CA TYR A 244 14.04 -18.78 20.16
C TYR A 244 13.11 -19.96 19.84
N LYS A 245 12.69 -20.71 20.86
CA LYS A 245 11.71 -21.79 20.71
C LYS A 245 10.34 -21.19 20.53
N CYS A 246 9.74 -21.42 19.38
CA CYS A 246 8.41 -20.89 19.02
C CYS A 246 7.69 -21.84 18.07
N ASP A 247 6.37 -21.80 18.06
CA ASP A 247 5.52 -22.54 17.14
C ASP A 247 4.99 -21.66 16.00
N THR A 248 5.22 -20.34 16.09
CA THR A 248 4.74 -19.36 15.13
C THR A 248 5.76 -18.25 14.89
N LEU A 249 6.10 -18.03 13.62
CA LEU A 249 6.85 -16.88 13.14
C LEU A 249 5.93 -16.01 12.29
N ILE A 250 5.77 -14.72 12.67
CA ILE A 250 5.02 -13.74 11.89
C ILE A 250 6.01 -12.82 11.17
N LEU A 251 5.79 -12.62 9.86
CA LEU A 251 6.58 -11.76 9.00
C LEU A 251 5.80 -10.47 8.69
N SER A 252 6.30 -9.33 9.18
CA SER A 252 5.78 -7.99 8.91
C SER A 252 6.86 -7.12 8.28
N VAL A 253 7.35 -7.54 7.11
CA VAL A 253 8.59 -7.08 6.49
C VAL A 253 8.39 -6.29 5.20
N GLY A 254 7.26 -5.61 5.12
CA GLY A 254 6.90 -4.73 4.04
C GLY A 254 5.96 -5.36 3.01
N LEU A 255 5.45 -4.50 2.16
CA LEU A 255 4.43 -4.78 1.16
C LEU A 255 5.03 -4.61 -0.25
N ILE A 256 4.45 -5.29 -1.22
CA ILE A 256 4.80 -5.20 -2.64
C ILE A 256 3.50 -4.92 -3.40
N PRO A 257 3.39 -3.82 -4.16
CA PRO A 257 2.27 -3.56 -5.06
C PRO A 257 1.96 -4.77 -5.95
N GLU A 258 0.69 -5.04 -6.21
CA GLU A 258 0.25 -6.15 -7.06
C GLU A 258 0.32 -5.73 -8.53
N ASN A 259 1.52 -5.85 -9.11
CA ASN A 259 1.88 -5.26 -10.41
C ASN A 259 1.90 -6.24 -11.60
N LYS A 260 1.52 -7.51 -11.41
CA LYS A 260 1.57 -8.49 -12.49
C LYS A 260 0.74 -8.09 -13.72
N LEU A 261 -0.49 -7.60 -13.50
CA LEU A 261 -1.35 -7.10 -14.58
C LEU A 261 -0.77 -5.85 -15.25
N LEU A 262 -0.03 -5.02 -14.51
CA LEU A 262 0.60 -3.82 -15.02
C LEU A 262 1.72 -4.17 -16.00
N GLU A 263 2.59 -5.10 -15.61
CA GLU A 263 3.70 -5.59 -16.46
C GLU A 263 3.17 -6.21 -17.77
N ASP A 264 2.15 -7.06 -17.66
CA ASP A 264 1.53 -7.73 -18.81
C ASP A 264 0.85 -6.74 -19.77
N ALA A 265 0.38 -5.58 -19.27
CA ALA A 265 -0.22 -4.50 -20.06
C ALA A 265 0.78 -3.47 -20.58
N GLY A 266 2.09 -3.68 -20.43
CA GLY A 266 3.12 -2.73 -20.86
C GLY A 266 3.17 -1.43 -20.05
N ILE A 267 2.65 -1.45 -18.83
CA ILE A 267 2.68 -0.30 -17.92
C ILE A 267 4.07 -0.20 -17.29
N ALA A 268 4.66 0.99 -17.37
CA ALA A 268 5.97 1.26 -16.77
C ALA A 268 5.88 1.21 -15.24
N ILE A 269 6.83 0.49 -14.63
CA ILE A 269 6.93 0.32 -13.17
C ILE A 269 8.03 1.22 -12.61
N ASP A 270 7.72 1.97 -11.57
CA ASP A 270 8.69 2.76 -10.81
C ASP A 270 9.52 1.82 -9.90
N PRO A 271 10.85 1.82 -10.02
CA PRO A 271 11.72 0.96 -9.22
C PRO A 271 11.73 1.30 -7.73
N HIS A 272 11.26 2.48 -7.32
CA HIS A 272 11.21 2.91 -5.92
C HIS A 272 9.92 2.45 -5.21
N THR A 273 8.78 2.60 -5.88
CA THR A 273 7.48 2.18 -5.32
C THR A 273 7.12 0.76 -5.67
N ASN A 274 7.66 0.20 -6.77
CA ASN A 274 7.21 -1.02 -7.45
C ASN A 274 5.75 -0.96 -7.93
N GLY A 275 5.16 0.24 -7.99
CA GLY A 275 3.86 0.51 -8.63
C GLY A 275 4.05 1.16 -9.99
N ALA A 276 2.94 1.57 -10.61
CA ALA A 276 2.98 2.23 -11.91
C ALA A 276 3.70 3.59 -11.84
N VAL A 277 4.40 3.96 -12.91
CA VAL A 277 4.76 5.35 -13.18
C VAL A 277 3.49 6.07 -13.60
N VAL A 278 3.14 7.17 -12.90
CA VAL A 278 1.93 7.95 -13.19
C VAL A 278 2.22 9.44 -13.36
N ASP A 279 1.32 10.10 -14.06
CA ASP A 279 1.30 11.55 -14.19
C ASP A 279 0.48 12.23 -13.07
N GLU A 280 0.38 13.57 -13.11
CA GLU A 280 -0.38 14.38 -12.14
C GLU A 280 -1.88 14.03 -12.08
N ASN A 281 -2.40 13.33 -13.10
CA ASN A 281 -3.77 12.85 -13.15
C ASN A 281 -3.90 11.40 -12.64
N LEU A 282 -2.82 10.81 -12.13
CA LEU A 282 -2.70 9.40 -11.75
C LEU A 282 -2.92 8.43 -12.93
N GLN A 283 -2.73 8.92 -14.18
CA GLN A 283 -2.75 8.13 -15.40
C GLN A 283 -1.37 7.52 -15.64
N THR A 284 -1.35 6.26 -16.05
CA THR A 284 -0.12 5.54 -16.41
C THR A 284 0.36 5.95 -17.81
N ASN A 285 1.47 5.36 -18.27
CA ASN A 285 1.92 5.53 -19.66
C ASN A 285 0.95 4.94 -20.70
N VAL A 286 -0.01 4.10 -20.28
CA VAL A 286 -1.09 3.58 -21.15
C VAL A 286 -2.30 4.49 -21.03
N PRO A 287 -2.68 5.23 -22.09
CA PRO A 287 -3.78 6.19 -22.04
C PRO A 287 -5.10 5.53 -21.61
N GLY A 288 -5.80 6.16 -20.66
CA GLY A 288 -7.05 5.65 -20.09
C GLY A 288 -6.86 4.58 -19.01
N VAL A 289 -5.62 4.25 -18.60
CA VAL A 289 -5.36 3.38 -17.45
C VAL A 289 -4.82 4.20 -16.29
N PHE A 290 -5.51 4.17 -15.16
CA PHE A 290 -5.24 4.95 -13.96
C PHE A 290 -4.92 4.03 -12.78
N SER A 291 -4.08 4.48 -11.85
CA SER A 291 -3.66 3.68 -10.70
C SER A 291 -3.71 4.49 -9.41
N ALA A 292 -4.29 3.92 -8.34
CA ALA A 292 -4.34 4.53 -7.01
C ALA A 292 -4.30 3.49 -5.88
N GLY A 293 -3.98 3.97 -4.68
CA GLY A 293 -3.87 3.16 -3.48
C GLY A 293 -2.61 2.29 -3.48
N ASN A 294 -2.64 1.20 -2.71
CA ASN A 294 -1.44 0.40 -2.44
C ASN A 294 -0.88 -0.35 -3.66
N VAL A 295 -1.58 -0.40 -4.78
CA VAL A 295 -1.02 -0.88 -6.06
C VAL A 295 -0.13 0.16 -6.73
N LEU A 296 -0.32 1.46 -6.43
CA LEU A 296 0.52 2.55 -6.90
C LEU A 296 1.71 2.77 -5.97
N HIS A 297 1.45 3.00 -4.70
CA HIS A 297 2.45 3.09 -3.63
C HIS A 297 1.82 2.75 -2.28
N VAL A 298 2.60 2.24 -1.33
CA VAL A 298 2.07 1.82 -0.04
C VAL A 298 1.76 3.03 0.84
N HIS A 299 0.52 3.13 1.31
CA HIS A 299 0.06 4.18 2.21
C HIS A 299 0.14 3.76 3.68
N ASP A 300 0.31 4.73 4.57
CA ASP A 300 0.23 4.57 6.02
C ASP A 300 -1.19 4.76 6.57
N LEU A 301 -2.02 5.54 5.89
CA LEU A 301 -3.41 5.79 6.27
C LEU A 301 -4.36 5.51 5.10
N VAL A 302 -5.46 4.79 5.39
CA VAL A 302 -6.48 4.48 4.38
C VAL A 302 -7.23 5.73 3.90
N ASP A 303 -7.29 6.77 4.73
CA ASP A 303 -7.89 8.06 4.34
C ASP A 303 -7.21 8.64 3.11
N PHE A 304 -5.88 8.57 3.03
CA PHE A 304 -5.13 8.99 1.84
C PHE A 304 -5.40 8.11 0.63
N VAL A 305 -5.57 6.81 0.82
CA VAL A 305 -5.97 5.88 -0.26
C VAL A 305 -7.29 6.31 -0.89
N SER A 306 -8.28 6.62 -0.07
CA SER A 306 -9.61 7.02 -0.55
C SER A 306 -9.58 8.40 -1.23
N MET A 307 -8.87 9.37 -0.65
CA MET A 307 -8.74 10.72 -1.20
C MET A 307 -7.98 10.72 -2.54
N GLU A 308 -6.90 9.94 -2.66
CA GLU A 308 -6.16 9.75 -3.90
C GLU A 308 -7.05 9.11 -4.98
N SER A 309 -7.81 8.09 -4.60
CA SER A 309 -8.72 7.41 -5.52
C SER A 309 -9.90 8.28 -5.97
N GLU A 310 -10.39 9.17 -5.11
CA GLU A 310 -11.40 10.19 -5.48
C GLU A 310 -10.81 11.22 -6.46
N ALA A 311 -9.55 11.62 -6.28
CA ALA A 311 -8.86 12.50 -7.24
C ALA A 311 -8.70 11.81 -8.60
N LEU A 312 -8.17 10.56 -8.59
CA LEU A 312 -8.08 9.72 -9.79
C LEU A 312 -9.41 9.63 -10.54
N ALA A 313 -10.49 9.40 -9.80
CA ALA A 313 -11.83 9.21 -10.40
C ALA A 313 -12.31 10.45 -11.15
N ARG A 314 -12.03 11.66 -10.67
CA ARG A 314 -12.34 12.91 -11.38
C ARG A 314 -11.60 13.01 -12.70
N HIS A 315 -10.30 12.63 -12.73
CA HIS A 315 -9.49 12.63 -13.96
C HIS A 315 -9.94 11.53 -14.93
N ALA A 316 -10.24 10.33 -14.42
CA ALA A 316 -10.76 9.24 -15.25
C ALA A 316 -12.12 9.57 -15.87
N ALA A 317 -13.01 10.26 -15.13
CA ALA A 317 -14.29 10.73 -15.66
C ALA A 317 -14.08 11.77 -16.79
N ALA A 318 -13.20 12.75 -16.58
CA ALA A 318 -12.86 13.74 -17.60
C ALA A 318 -12.30 13.08 -18.87
N TYR A 319 -11.43 12.08 -18.72
CA TYR A 319 -10.92 11.30 -19.84
C TYR A 319 -12.04 10.58 -20.62
N VAL A 320 -12.95 9.89 -19.91
CA VAL A 320 -14.09 9.18 -20.52
C VAL A 320 -15.01 10.13 -21.30
N GLU A 321 -15.18 11.36 -20.79
CA GLU A 321 -15.98 12.42 -21.45
C GLU A 321 -15.26 13.07 -22.64
N GLY A 322 -14.02 12.67 -22.94
CA GLY A 322 -13.24 13.24 -24.04
C GLY A 322 -12.65 14.62 -23.73
N LYS A 323 -12.65 15.05 -22.48
CA LYS A 323 -11.90 16.22 -22.02
C LYS A 323 -10.42 15.87 -22.07
N GLY A 324 -9.63 16.62 -22.81
CA GLY A 324 -8.22 16.35 -22.99
C GLY A 324 -7.47 16.40 -21.66
N ILE A 325 -6.54 15.47 -21.47
CA ILE A 325 -5.53 15.51 -20.41
C ILE A 325 -4.29 16.20 -20.99
N ASP A 326 -3.77 17.22 -20.31
CA ASP A 326 -2.54 17.88 -20.72
C ASP A 326 -1.36 16.87 -20.76
N PRO A 327 -0.54 16.86 -21.80
CA PRO A 327 0.64 16.01 -21.86
C PRO A 327 1.60 16.33 -20.71
N CYS A 328 1.92 15.33 -19.89
CA CYS A 328 2.83 15.44 -18.75
C CYS A 328 4.25 15.06 -19.17
N THR A 329 5.05 16.05 -19.53
CA THR A 329 6.39 15.87 -20.09
C THR A 329 7.53 16.20 -19.12
N LEU A 330 7.23 16.84 -18.00
CA LEU A 330 8.23 17.18 -16.98
C LEU A 330 8.36 16.03 -15.98
N ASP A 331 9.58 15.51 -15.81
CA ASP A 331 9.87 14.48 -14.82
C ASP A 331 9.93 15.07 -13.40
N VAL A 332 9.42 14.33 -12.41
CA VAL A 332 9.62 14.58 -10.99
C VAL A 332 10.60 13.54 -10.45
N LYS A 333 11.78 13.99 -10.03
CA LYS A 333 12.89 13.12 -9.63
C LYS A 333 13.14 13.17 -8.13
N CYS A 334 13.50 12.03 -7.56
CA CYS A 334 13.97 11.93 -6.19
C CYS A 334 15.40 12.42 -6.09
N GLY A 335 15.62 13.51 -5.35
CA GLY A 335 16.92 14.01 -4.93
C GLY A 335 17.37 13.42 -3.59
N GLU A 336 18.28 14.13 -2.92
CA GLU A 336 18.85 13.68 -1.65
C GLU A 336 17.79 13.51 -0.57
N GLY A 337 17.84 12.38 0.13
CA GLY A 337 16.95 12.08 1.25
C GLY A 337 15.54 11.60 0.89
N VAL A 338 15.13 11.69 -0.38
CA VAL A 338 13.79 11.29 -0.85
C VAL A 338 13.80 9.85 -1.36
N GLY A 339 12.86 9.04 -0.88
CA GLY A 339 12.71 7.63 -1.23
C GLY A 339 11.95 7.41 -2.52
N HIS A 340 10.81 8.07 -2.67
CA HIS A 340 9.98 8.09 -3.88
C HIS A 340 9.09 9.33 -3.91
N THR A 341 8.54 9.63 -5.07
CA THR A 341 7.57 10.71 -5.32
C THR A 341 6.39 10.19 -6.14
N ILE A 342 5.21 10.71 -5.90
CA ILE A 342 4.00 10.58 -6.71
C ILE A 342 3.42 11.98 -6.89
N PRO A 343 3.16 12.41 -8.15
CA PRO A 343 3.42 11.74 -9.42
C PRO A 343 4.92 11.74 -9.82
N GLN A 344 5.26 10.96 -10.84
CA GLN A 344 6.58 10.98 -11.47
C GLN A 344 6.65 11.89 -12.70
N LYS A 345 5.48 12.33 -13.23
CA LYS A 345 5.39 13.22 -14.39
C LYS A 345 4.33 14.29 -14.16
N VAL A 346 4.62 15.50 -14.62
CA VAL A 346 3.67 16.62 -14.55
C VAL A 346 3.64 17.41 -15.86
N SER A 347 2.56 18.13 -16.11
CA SER A 347 2.42 19.00 -17.28
C SER A 347 3.14 20.32 -17.13
N GLY A 348 3.28 20.78 -15.88
CA GLY A 348 3.73 22.14 -15.55
C GLY A 348 2.66 23.23 -15.73
N LYS A 349 1.43 22.86 -16.08
CA LYS A 349 0.31 23.78 -16.34
C LYS A 349 -0.71 23.81 -15.22
N ASN A 350 -0.83 22.73 -14.46
CA ASN A 350 -1.83 22.56 -13.40
C ASN A 350 -1.14 22.43 -12.05
N ASP A 351 -1.77 22.94 -10.99
CA ASP A 351 -1.37 22.65 -9.63
C ASP A 351 -1.54 21.15 -9.36
N PHE A 352 -0.62 20.55 -8.65
CA PHE A 352 -0.67 19.12 -8.36
C PHE A 352 -0.27 18.80 -6.92
N SER A 353 -0.83 17.72 -6.39
CA SER A 353 -0.47 17.19 -5.08
C SER A 353 0.77 16.32 -5.20
N LEU A 354 1.82 16.65 -4.46
CA LEU A 354 3.04 15.86 -4.38
C LEU A 354 3.04 15.01 -3.11
N SER A 355 3.06 13.70 -3.29
CA SER A 355 3.24 12.72 -2.21
C SER A 355 4.65 12.15 -2.26
N LEU A 356 5.29 11.99 -1.09
CA LEU A 356 6.64 11.42 -1.00
C LEU A 356 6.89 10.71 0.33
N ARG A 357 7.92 9.87 0.37
CA ARG A 357 8.53 9.35 1.61
C ARG A 357 10.01 9.66 1.64
N VAL A 358 10.50 9.94 2.85
CA VAL A 358 11.93 10.14 3.10
C VAL A 358 12.64 8.80 3.32
N ARG A 359 13.96 8.77 3.06
CA ARG A 359 14.80 7.56 3.25
C ARG A 359 15.30 7.37 4.68
N ASN A 360 15.39 8.47 5.42
CA ASN A 360 15.91 8.50 6.79
C ASN A 360 15.00 9.35 7.68
N HIS A 361 15.27 9.35 8.98
CA HIS A 361 14.57 10.22 9.92
C HIS A 361 15.27 11.59 9.96
N TYR A 362 14.51 12.67 9.80
CA TYR A 362 14.97 14.04 9.86
C TYR A 362 14.23 14.83 10.93
N ARG A 363 14.91 15.82 11.52
CA ARG A 363 14.32 16.82 12.43
C ARG A 363 14.63 18.20 11.91
N ASP A 364 13.66 19.12 12.10
CA ASP A 364 13.77 20.54 11.70
C ASP A 364 14.29 20.70 10.26
N CYS A 365 13.67 19.98 9.33
CA CYS A 365 14.06 19.92 7.93
C CYS A 365 13.07 20.63 7.00
N ARG A 366 13.46 20.76 5.74
CA ARG A 366 12.60 21.27 4.65
C ARG A 366 12.55 20.22 3.54
N ILE A 367 11.37 19.96 3.05
CA ILE A 367 11.19 19.28 1.75
C ILE A 367 11.18 20.39 0.70
N VAL A 368 12.08 20.31 -0.26
CA VAL A 368 12.27 21.37 -1.27
C VAL A 368 12.10 20.77 -2.66
N VAL A 369 11.33 21.45 -3.50
CA VAL A 369 11.20 21.13 -4.93
C VAL A 369 11.92 22.20 -5.71
N ARG A 370 12.89 21.78 -6.54
CA ARG A 370 13.63 22.67 -7.45
C ARG A 370 13.39 22.29 -8.89
N GLN A 371 13.33 23.30 -9.74
CA GLN A 371 13.36 23.14 -11.20
C GLN A 371 14.46 24.03 -11.76
N ASN A 372 15.37 23.44 -12.55
CA ASN A 372 16.55 24.14 -13.08
C ASN A 372 17.36 24.88 -11.99
N GLY A 373 17.48 24.32 -10.79
CA GLY A 373 18.18 24.90 -9.64
C GLY A 373 17.39 25.95 -8.86
N VAL A 374 16.21 26.36 -9.33
CA VAL A 374 15.36 27.36 -8.66
C VAL A 374 14.33 26.66 -7.77
N GLU A 375 14.17 27.12 -6.53
CA GLU A 375 13.15 26.64 -5.60
C GLU A 375 11.76 27.08 -6.07
N VAL A 376 10.89 26.10 -6.39
CA VAL A 376 9.52 26.33 -6.84
C VAL A 376 8.49 26.04 -5.75
N ALA A 377 8.79 25.10 -4.85
CA ALA A 377 7.96 24.81 -3.67
C ALA A 377 8.82 24.34 -2.50
N ALA A 378 8.35 24.57 -1.28
CA ALA A 378 8.97 23.99 -0.07
C ALA A 378 7.96 23.82 1.05
N LYS A 379 8.17 22.75 1.87
CA LYS A 379 7.41 22.47 3.09
C LYS A 379 8.36 22.31 4.27
N LYS A 380 8.18 23.13 5.31
CA LYS A 380 8.92 23.00 6.57
C LYS A 380 8.31 21.88 7.42
N MET A 381 9.16 21.04 7.97
CA MET A 381 8.79 19.90 8.79
C MET A 381 9.58 19.90 10.09
N LYS A 382 8.90 19.83 11.25
CA LYS A 382 9.57 19.57 12.54
C LYS A 382 10.17 18.18 12.60
N LYS A 383 9.52 17.23 11.92
CA LYS A 383 9.91 15.83 11.87
C LYS A 383 9.46 15.24 10.55
N ALA A 384 10.34 14.49 9.89
CA ALA A 384 10.03 13.63 8.74
C ALA A 384 10.59 12.24 9.01
N ILE A 385 9.74 11.21 8.93
CA ILE A 385 10.11 9.82 9.21
C ILE A 385 9.69 8.90 8.07
N THR A 386 10.38 7.78 7.94
CA THR A 386 10.14 6.80 6.87
C THR A 386 8.76 6.15 6.92
N ALA A 387 8.14 6.11 8.11
CA ALA A 387 6.81 5.54 8.32
C ALA A 387 5.66 6.42 7.81
N GLU A 388 5.86 7.74 7.74
CA GLU A 388 4.80 8.69 7.40
C GLU A 388 4.97 9.24 5.97
N MET A 389 3.84 9.29 5.24
CA MET A 389 3.78 9.95 3.94
C MET A 389 3.68 11.47 4.12
N ILE A 390 4.46 12.19 3.33
CA ILE A 390 4.43 13.66 3.29
C ILE A 390 3.69 14.05 2.02
N GLN A 391 2.67 14.91 2.17
CA GLN A 391 1.90 15.45 1.05
C GLN A 391 1.83 16.98 1.12
N PHE A 392 1.92 17.63 -0.03
CA PHE A 392 1.67 19.08 -0.18
C PHE A 392 1.44 19.47 -1.64
N GLU A 393 0.77 20.60 -1.82
CA GLU A 393 0.48 21.15 -3.15
C GLU A 393 1.67 21.90 -3.73
N VAL A 394 1.93 21.68 -5.01
CA VAL A 394 2.91 22.42 -5.83
C VAL A 394 2.14 23.22 -6.85
N SER A 395 2.33 24.57 -6.81
CA SER A 395 1.61 25.45 -7.73
C SER A 395 2.32 25.55 -9.07
N ALA A 396 1.57 25.39 -10.16
CA ALA A 396 2.03 25.55 -11.53
C ALA A 396 2.54 26.96 -11.84
N ALA A 397 2.06 27.99 -11.13
CA ALA A 397 2.45 29.38 -11.36
C ALA A 397 3.97 29.65 -11.21
N LYS A 398 4.70 28.75 -10.56
CA LYS A 398 6.16 28.84 -10.38
C LYS A 398 6.94 27.87 -11.26
N LEU A 399 6.26 27.04 -12.04
CA LEU A 399 6.91 26.04 -12.88
C LEU A 399 7.33 26.64 -14.22
N GLN A 400 8.40 26.09 -14.78
CA GLN A 400 8.91 26.42 -16.11
C GLN A 400 8.43 25.37 -17.13
N GLU A 401 8.35 25.73 -18.38
CA GLU A 401 7.93 24.83 -19.46
C GLU A 401 8.86 23.63 -19.67
N THR A 402 10.13 23.75 -19.25
CA THR A 402 11.14 22.72 -19.44
C THR A 402 12.01 22.52 -18.21
N GLY A 403 12.59 21.34 -18.08
CA GLY A 403 13.45 20.95 -16.96
C GLY A 403 12.73 20.08 -15.93
N ALA A 404 13.43 19.07 -15.45
CA ALA A 404 12.91 18.18 -14.42
C ALA A 404 12.75 18.89 -13.08
N LEU A 405 11.74 18.49 -12.30
CA LEU A 405 11.60 18.84 -10.91
C LEU A 405 12.41 17.85 -10.07
N GLU A 406 13.23 18.37 -9.16
CA GLU A 406 13.98 17.57 -8.18
C GLU A 406 13.46 17.83 -6.78
N VAL A 407 13.12 16.77 -6.06
CA VAL A 407 12.59 16.83 -4.70
C VAL A 407 13.64 16.33 -3.73
N SER A 408 14.06 17.16 -2.78
CA SER A 408 15.12 16.86 -1.81
C SER A 408 14.74 17.23 -0.38
N VAL A 409 15.49 16.69 0.58
CA VAL A 409 15.40 17.03 2.02
C VAL A 409 16.61 17.89 2.37
N GLU A 410 16.36 19.04 3.02
CA GLU A 410 17.37 19.98 3.50
C GLU A 410 17.24 20.26 4.98
#